data_63faf929ed154e16e55675311c3fe156
#
_entry.id   63faf929ed154e16e55675311c3fe156
#
_cell.length_a   1.000
_cell.length_b   1.000
_cell.length_c   1.000
_cell.angle_alpha   90.00
_cell.angle_beta   90.00
_cell.angle_gamma   90.00
#
_symmetry.space_group_name_H-M   'P 1'
#
loop_
_entity.id
_entity.type
_entity.pdbx_description
1 polymer ?
#
loop_
_entity_poly.entity_id
_entity_poly.type
_entity_poly.pdbx_seq_one_letter_code
_entity_poly.pdbx_strand_id
1 'polypeptide(L)'
;MPDTIRSPALDVFTRWGQAVSKITGAGNYSMDGSETNASGKKAYAQLLMLGNPTTRSDLEGDECATMPSFQVNCFTSGGKALTRVYELDDVSHQVMTSMGFQRTYGPEPMISGDSGIKKLVSRYSRIYTGMLLN
;
A
#
# COMPACT_ATOMS: atom_id res chain seq x y z
N MET A 1 -10.84 -25.22 -17.96
CA MET A 1 -10.58 -24.50 -16.71
C MET A 1 -11.01 -23.06 -16.86
N PRO A 2 -11.72 -22.47 -15.89
CA PRO A 2 -12.03 -21.04 -15.96
C PRO A 2 -10.77 -20.21 -15.95
N ASP A 3 -10.80 -19.10 -16.69
CA ASP A 3 -9.72 -18.11 -16.63
C ASP A 3 -9.80 -17.33 -15.32
N THR A 4 -8.65 -16.99 -14.80
CA THR A 4 -8.52 -16.19 -13.58
C THR A 4 -7.74 -14.91 -13.86
N ILE A 5 -7.99 -13.89 -13.07
CA ILE A 5 -7.27 -12.63 -13.14
C ILE A 5 -6.04 -12.73 -12.25
N ARG A 6 -4.86 -12.41 -12.82
CA ARG A 6 -3.62 -12.41 -12.03
C ARG A 6 -3.72 -11.35 -10.93
N SER A 7 -3.16 -11.69 -9.75
CA SER A 7 -3.09 -10.73 -8.66
C SER A 7 -2.26 -9.51 -9.08
N PRO A 8 -2.74 -8.29 -8.79
CA PRO A 8 -1.99 -7.08 -9.09
C PRO A 8 -0.88 -6.77 -8.07
N ALA A 9 -0.69 -7.62 -7.05
CA ALA A 9 0.16 -7.29 -5.91
C ALA A 9 1.57 -6.84 -6.29
N LEU A 10 2.24 -7.58 -7.18
CA LEU A 10 3.62 -7.23 -7.56
C LEU A 10 3.69 -5.96 -8.41
N ASP A 11 2.74 -5.76 -9.32
CA ASP A 11 2.68 -4.54 -10.14
C ASP A 11 2.40 -3.31 -9.29
N VAL A 12 1.47 -3.44 -8.35
CA VAL A 12 1.16 -2.36 -7.40
C VAL A 12 2.39 -2.03 -6.57
N PHE A 13 3.04 -3.07 -6.02
CA PHE A 13 4.24 -2.87 -5.20
C PHE A 13 5.36 -2.18 -5.97
N THR A 14 5.59 -2.58 -7.22
CA THR A 14 6.65 -1.98 -8.05
C THR A 14 6.40 -0.48 -8.26
N ARG A 15 5.19 -0.10 -8.67
CA ARG A 15 4.84 1.31 -8.92
C ARG A 15 4.83 2.13 -7.63
N TRP A 16 4.25 1.56 -6.58
CA TRP A 16 4.20 2.21 -5.27
C TRP A 16 5.60 2.41 -4.70
N GLY A 17 6.45 1.39 -4.77
CA GLY A 17 7.83 1.45 -4.26
C GLY A 17 8.66 2.50 -4.96
N GLN A 18 8.52 2.65 -6.28
CA GLN A 18 9.21 3.70 -7.02
C GLN A 18 8.85 5.10 -6.53
N ALA A 19 7.58 5.31 -6.17
CA ALA A 19 7.12 6.60 -5.68
C ALA A 19 7.60 6.87 -4.25
N VAL A 20 7.39 5.91 -3.33
CA VAL A 20 7.72 6.14 -1.92
C VAL A 20 9.23 6.18 -1.67
N SER A 21 10.03 5.53 -2.50
CA SER A 21 11.48 5.53 -2.35
C SER A 21 12.09 6.94 -2.45
N LYS A 22 11.37 7.88 -3.04
CA LYS A 22 11.81 9.28 -3.11
C LYS A 22 11.91 9.92 -1.72
N ILE A 23 11.14 9.41 -0.75
CA ILE A 23 11.16 9.89 0.63
C ILE A 23 11.89 8.92 1.54
N THR A 24 11.65 7.61 1.40
CA THR A 24 12.23 6.60 2.29
C THR A 24 13.68 6.26 1.95
N GLY A 25 14.07 6.46 0.70
CA GLY A 25 15.33 5.97 0.17
C GLY A 25 15.23 4.54 -0.35
N ALA A 26 16.19 4.14 -1.17
CA ALA A 26 16.20 2.82 -1.78
C ALA A 26 16.25 1.72 -0.71
N GLY A 27 15.39 0.71 -0.87
CA GLY A 27 15.36 -0.44 0.06
C GLY A 27 14.63 -0.19 1.37
N ASN A 28 14.11 1.01 1.62
CA ASN A 28 13.40 1.33 2.85
C ASN A 28 11.88 1.24 2.68
N TYR A 29 11.44 0.23 1.94
CA TYR A 29 10.04 -0.13 1.79
C TYR A 29 9.92 -1.63 1.54
N SER A 30 8.78 -2.23 1.89
CA SER A 30 8.60 -3.67 1.75
C SER A 30 7.13 -4.07 1.68
N MET A 31 6.89 -5.35 1.38
CA MET A 31 5.59 -6.01 1.53
C MET A 31 5.52 -6.79 2.85
N ASP A 32 6.55 -6.73 3.68
CA ASP A 32 6.60 -7.43 4.96
C ASP A 32 5.98 -6.56 6.05
N GLY A 33 5.03 -7.12 6.79
CA GLY A 33 4.29 -6.41 7.84
C GLY A 33 5.03 -6.25 9.17
N SER A 34 6.29 -6.68 9.26
CA SER A 34 7.04 -6.58 10.52
C SER A 34 7.43 -5.12 10.81
N GLU A 35 7.02 -4.62 11.98
CA GLU A 35 7.37 -3.26 12.41
C GLU A 35 8.86 -3.13 12.74
N THR A 36 9.55 -4.24 13.01
CA THR A 36 10.98 -4.19 13.31
C THR A 36 11.80 -3.70 12.12
N ASN A 37 11.28 -3.83 10.91
CA ASN A 37 11.93 -3.31 9.71
C ASN A 37 12.05 -1.78 9.71
N ALA A 38 11.20 -1.07 10.44
CA ALA A 38 11.25 0.38 10.55
C ALA A 38 12.25 0.87 11.59
N SER A 39 12.74 -0.02 12.46
CA SER A 39 13.65 0.34 13.55
C SER A 39 14.95 0.89 13.01
N GLY A 40 15.41 2.02 13.56
CA GLY A 40 16.64 2.67 13.15
C GLY A 40 16.60 3.41 11.81
N LYS A 41 15.43 3.47 11.17
CA LYS A 41 15.26 4.17 9.89
C LYS A 41 14.53 5.48 10.09
N LYS A 42 14.91 6.50 9.30
CA LYS A 42 14.26 7.82 9.38
C LYS A 42 12.88 7.81 8.70
N ALA A 43 12.72 7.00 7.66
CA ALA A 43 11.45 6.82 6.97
C ALA A 43 11.39 5.41 6.41
N TYR A 44 10.24 4.77 6.53
CA TYR A 44 10.02 3.41 6.04
C TYR A 44 8.53 3.24 5.68
N ALA A 45 8.24 2.46 4.65
CA ALA A 45 6.86 2.22 4.24
C ALA A 45 6.63 0.74 3.95
N GLN A 46 5.41 0.28 4.22
CA GLN A 46 4.98 -1.10 3.96
C GLN A 46 3.70 -1.09 3.15
N LEU A 47 3.62 -2.00 2.18
CA LEU A 47 2.40 -2.24 1.40
C LEU A 47 1.98 -3.69 1.63
N LEU A 48 0.81 -3.89 2.22
CA LEU A 48 0.29 -5.21 2.56
C LEU A 48 -0.98 -5.47 1.77
N MET A 49 -1.04 -6.59 1.06
CA MET A 49 -2.28 -7.00 0.42
C MET A 49 -3.17 -7.67 1.45
N LEU A 50 -4.38 -7.11 1.66
CA LEU A 50 -5.34 -7.64 2.61
C LEU A 50 -6.20 -8.75 2.00
N GLY A 51 -6.41 -8.70 0.69
CA GLY A 51 -7.19 -9.71 -0.01
C GLY A 51 -7.41 -9.34 -1.47
N ASN A 52 -7.87 -10.31 -2.24
CA ASN A 52 -8.17 -10.13 -3.67
C ASN A 52 -9.34 -11.03 -4.08
N PRO A 53 -10.51 -10.90 -3.42
CA PRO A 53 -11.64 -11.78 -3.74
C PRO A 53 -12.19 -11.51 -5.12
N THR A 54 -12.72 -12.57 -5.75
CA THR A 54 -13.48 -12.44 -6.99
C THR A 54 -14.80 -11.74 -6.69
N THR A 55 -15.11 -10.67 -7.43
CA THR A 55 -16.36 -9.93 -7.28
C THR A 55 -17.35 -10.22 -8.40
N ARG A 56 -16.85 -10.67 -9.57
CA ARG A 56 -17.67 -10.98 -10.73
C ARG A 56 -17.09 -12.18 -11.47
N SER A 57 -17.96 -13.08 -11.86
CA SER A 57 -17.63 -14.21 -12.74
C SER A 57 -18.64 -14.23 -13.88
N ASP A 58 -18.23 -14.77 -15.03
CA ASP A 58 -19.17 -14.99 -16.13
C ASP A 58 -19.93 -16.30 -15.95
N LEU A 59 -20.78 -16.63 -16.93
CA LEU A 59 -21.62 -17.82 -16.86
C LEU A 59 -20.83 -19.13 -16.92
N GLU A 60 -19.59 -19.08 -17.41
CA GLU A 60 -18.70 -20.25 -17.49
C GLU A 60 -17.77 -20.38 -16.30
N GLY A 61 -17.87 -19.45 -15.33
CA GLY A 61 -17.05 -19.44 -14.13
C GLY A 61 -15.73 -18.69 -14.26
N ASP A 62 -15.49 -18.02 -15.38
CA ASP A 62 -14.30 -17.17 -15.53
C ASP A 62 -14.42 -15.91 -14.70
N GLU A 63 -13.32 -15.48 -14.10
CA GLU A 63 -13.30 -14.22 -13.34
C GLU A 63 -13.37 -13.03 -14.28
N CYS A 64 -14.32 -12.12 -14.04
CA CYS A 64 -14.43 -10.86 -14.76
C CYS A 64 -13.80 -9.70 -13.97
N ALA A 65 -13.81 -9.81 -12.63
CA ALA A 65 -13.24 -8.78 -11.76
C ALA A 65 -12.90 -9.34 -10.40
N THR A 66 -11.90 -8.74 -9.76
CA THR A 66 -11.57 -8.97 -8.36
C THR A 66 -11.64 -7.64 -7.61
N MET A 67 -11.53 -7.69 -6.29
CA MET A 67 -11.51 -6.48 -5.46
C MET A 67 -10.27 -6.51 -4.57
N PRO A 68 -9.08 -6.18 -5.12
CA PRO A 68 -7.88 -6.12 -4.31
C PRO A 68 -7.97 -5.01 -3.29
N SER A 69 -7.56 -5.29 -2.07
CA SER A 69 -7.43 -4.29 -1.03
C SER A 69 -6.03 -4.35 -0.42
N PHE A 70 -5.51 -3.16 -0.11
CA PHE A 70 -4.16 -2.99 0.40
C PHE A 70 -4.18 -2.11 1.64
N GLN A 71 -3.24 -2.37 2.52
CA GLN A 71 -2.94 -1.47 3.63
C GLN A 71 -1.55 -0.90 3.44
N VAL A 72 -1.43 0.42 3.62
CA VAL A 72 -0.14 1.11 3.60
C VAL A 72 0.18 1.56 5.01
N ASN A 73 1.34 1.16 5.51
CA ASN A 73 1.87 1.60 6.78
C ASN A 73 3.07 2.52 6.50
N CYS A 74 2.99 3.75 6.99
CA CYS A 74 4.08 4.72 6.86
C CYS A 74 4.69 4.97 8.22
N PHE A 75 6.02 4.94 8.30
CA PHE A 75 6.78 5.13 9.54
C PHE A 75 7.83 6.22 9.34
N THR A 76 7.95 7.11 10.31
CA THR A 76 9.06 8.07 10.36
C THR A 76 9.55 8.23 11.78
N SER A 77 10.81 8.65 11.94
CA SER A 77 11.41 8.92 13.23
C SER A 77 12.33 10.14 13.15
N GLY A 78 12.77 10.64 14.31
CA GLY A 78 13.67 11.77 14.38
C GLY A 78 12.96 13.10 14.30
N GLY A 79 13.70 14.17 13.96
CA GLY A 79 13.16 15.51 13.87
C GLY A 79 12.11 15.65 12.79
N LYS A 80 11.00 16.32 13.12
CA LYS A 80 9.85 16.54 12.22
C LYS A 80 9.20 15.24 11.74
N ALA A 81 9.26 14.17 12.55
CA ALA A 81 8.74 12.86 12.16
C ALA A 81 7.25 12.92 11.80
N LEU A 82 6.45 13.68 12.54
CA LEU A 82 5.01 13.78 12.27
C LEU A 82 4.73 14.43 10.91
N THR A 83 5.40 15.54 10.58
CA THR A 83 5.27 16.18 9.28
C THR A 83 5.70 15.23 8.17
N ARG A 84 6.81 14.55 8.36
CA ARG A 84 7.38 13.65 7.34
C ARG A 84 6.52 12.42 7.10
N VAL A 85 5.87 11.88 8.14
CA VAL A 85 4.99 10.72 7.95
C VAL A 85 3.76 11.08 7.12
N TYR A 86 3.22 12.29 7.28
CA TYR A 86 2.12 12.78 6.43
C TYR A 86 2.58 13.03 5.00
N GLU A 87 3.79 13.56 4.80
CA GLU A 87 4.36 13.72 3.45
C GLU A 87 4.53 12.37 2.75
N LEU A 88 5.02 11.36 3.47
CA LEU A 88 5.17 10.00 2.95
C LEU A 88 3.81 9.40 2.59
N ASP A 89 2.81 9.57 3.45
CA ASP A 89 1.45 9.11 3.17
C ASP A 89 0.86 9.79 1.94
N ASP A 90 1.11 11.08 1.75
CA ASP A 90 0.62 11.82 0.58
C ASP A 90 1.22 11.28 -0.73
N VAL A 91 2.52 10.99 -0.74
CA VAL A 91 3.17 10.39 -1.92
C VAL A 91 2.58 9.02 -2.21
N SER A 92 2.39 8.20 -1.18
CA SER A 92 1.75 6.89 -1.31
C SER A 92 0.33 7.03 -1.84
N HIS A 93 -0.44 7.96 -1.29
CA HIS A 93 -1.83 8.20 -1.71
C HIS A 93 -1.91 8.59 -3.20
N GLN A 94 -1.03 9.48 -3.65
CA GLN A 94 -1.03 9.91 -5.05
C GLN A 94 -0.78 8.75 -6.01
N VAL A 95 0.19 7.89 -5.70
CA VAL A 95 0.47 6.75 -6.57
C VAL A 95 -0.65 5.70 -6.52
N MET A 96 -1.23 5.44 -5.35
CA MET A 96 -2.36 4.51 -5.25
C MET A 96 -3.57 5.01 -6.03
N THR A 97 -3.90 6.30 -5.94
CA THR A 97 -5.00 6.86 -6.72
C THR A 97 -4.72 6.87 -8.22
N SER A 98 -3.46 7.06 -8.63
CA SER A 98 -3.09 6.98 -10.04
C SER A 98 -3.31 5.58 -10.63
N MET A 99 -3.28 4.54 -9.79
CA MET A 99 -3.58 3.17 -10.19
C MET A 99 -5.07 2.81 -10.05
N GLY A 100 -5.92 3.80 -9.74
CA GLY A 100 -7.36 3.61 -9.66
C GLY A 100 -7.88 3.17 -8.29
N PHE A 101 -7.03 3.10 -7.28
CA PHE A 101 -7.46 2.73 -5.93
C PHE A 101 -8.13 3.92 -5.24
N GLN A 102 -9.13 3.61 -4.41
CA GLN A 102 -9.79 4.59 -3.56
C GLN A 102 -9.42 4.30 -2.10
N ARG A 103 -9.13 5.37 -1.35
CA ARG A 103 -8.89 5.24 0.09
C ARG A 103 -10.19 4.89 0.79
N THR A 104 -10.17 3.78 1.51
CA THR A 104 -11.33 3.31 2.28
C THR A 104 -11.17 3.53 3.78
N TYR A 105 -9.94 3.81 4.23
CA TYR A 105 -9.62 4.03 5.63
C TYR A 105 -8.35 4.87 5.75
N GLY A 106 -8.33 5.80 6.71
CA GLY A 106 -7.15 6.60 7.03
C GLY A 106 -7.00 7.86 6.19
N PRO A 107 -5.85 8.54 6.29
CA PRO A 107 -4.70 8.13 7.12
C PRO A 107 -5.01 8.24 8.61
N GLU A 108 -4.71 7.20 9.34
CA GLU A 108 -5.01 7.12 10.77
C GLU A 108 -3.71 6.97 11.55
N PRO A 109 -3.42 7.90 12.50
CA PRO A 109 -2.26 7.74 13.37
C PRO A 109 -2.43 6.52 14.26
N MET A 110 -1.37 5.71 14.35
CA MET A 110 -1.36 4.51 15.18
C MET A 110 -0.20 4.58 16.14
N ILE A 111 -0.36 3.92 17.30
CA ILE A 111 0.73 3.76 18.25
C ILE A 111 1.66 2.67 17.71
N SER A 112 2.95 3.00 17.57
CA SER A 112 3.95 1.98 17.25
C SER A 112 4.53 1.43 18.55
N GLY A 113 5.25 0.31 18.44
CA GLY A 113 5.95 -0.28 19.59
C GLY A 113 7.11 0.57 20.11
N ASP A 114 7.55 1.56 19.35
CA ASP A 114 8.62 2.50 19.72
C ASP A 114 8.03 3.91 19.72
N SER A 115 8.07 4.60 20.85
CA SER A 115 7.49 5.94 21.01
C SER A 115 8.17 7.01 20.15
N GLY A 116 9.40 6.75 19.70
CA GLY A 116 10.11 7.66 18.80
C GLY A 116 9.69 7.54 17.34
N ILE A 117 8.88 6.55 17.00
CA ILE A 117 8.43 6.29 15.64
C ILE A 117 6.98 6.74 15.49
N LYS A 118 6.71 7.56 14.47
CA LYS A 118 5.36 7.95 14.09
C LYS A 118 4.87 7.00 12.99
N LYS A 119 3.62 6.58 13.11
CA LYS A 119 3.01 5.61 12.18
C LYS A 119 1.65 6.12 11.69
N LEU A 120 1.44 6.05 10.37
CA LEU A 120 0.13 6.26 9.75
C LEU A 120 -0.29 5.00 9.01
N VAL A 121 -1.59 4.69 9.08
CA VAL A 121 -2.18 3.55 8.38
C VAL A 121 -3.26 4.06 7.44
N SER A 122 -3.22 3.63 6.18
CA SER A 122 -4.26 3.90 5.19
C SER A 122 -4.62 2.60 4.49
N ARG A 123 -5.88 2.47 4.06
CA ARG A 123 -6.33 1.30 3.31
C ARG A 123 -6.96 1.75 2.00
N TYR A 124 -6.80 0.90 0.99
CA TYR A 124 -7.23 1.19 -0.38
C TYR A 124 -7.88 -0.05 -0.99
N SER A 125 -8.85 0.20 -1.87
CA SER A 125 -9.50 -0.87 -2.61
C SER A 125 -9.92 -0.36 -3.98
N ARG A 126 -10.13 -1.29 -4.93
CA ARG A 126 -10.72 -1.00 -6.25
C ARG A 126 -11.30 -2.28 -6.83
N ILE A 127 -12.17 -2.12 -7.81
CA ILE A 127 -12.53 -3.23 -8.69
C ILE A 127 -11.45 -3.33 -9.76
N TYR A 128 -10.90 -4.53 -9.94
CA TYR A 128 -9.76 -4.78 -10.83
C TYR A 128 -10.14 -5.82 -11.89
N THR A 129 -9.92 -5.49 -13.15
CA THR A 129 -10.28 -6.33 -14.29
C THR A 129 -9.09 -6.83 -15.08
N GLY A 130 -7.88 -6.73 -14.49
CA GLY A 130 -6.64 -7.24 -15.09
C GLY A 130 -5.66 -6.16 -15.50
N MET A 131 -6.04 -4.87 -15.41
CA MET A 131 -5.15 -3.76 -15.75
C MET A 131 -5.20 -2.68 -14.69
N LEU A 132 -4.02 -2.15 -14.33
CA LEU A 132 -3.92 -0.97 -13.50
C LEU A 132 -4.02 0.28 -14.37
N LEU A 133 -4.55 1.35 -13.80
CA LEU A 133 -4.45 2.68 -14.40
C LEU A 133 -3.00 3.17 -14.33
N ASN A 134 -2.67 4.14 -15.11
CA ASN A 134 -1.29 4.65 -15.23
C ASN A 134 -0.65 5.05 -13.91
#